data_bd6ef7ea8aadbdc8aba8c9a87be465b2
#
_entry.id   bd6ef7ea8aadbdc8aba8c9a87be465b2
#
_cell.length_a   1.000
_cell.length_b   1.000
_cell.length_c   1.000
_cell.angle_alpha   90.00
_cell.angle_beta   90.00
_cell.angle_gamma   90.00
#
_symmetry.space_group_name_H-M   'P 1'
#
loop_
_entity.id
_entity.type
_entity.pdbx_description
1 polymer ?
#
loop_
_entity_poly.entity_id
_entity_poly.type
_entity_poly.pdbx_seq_one_letter_code
_entity_poly.pdbx_strand_id
1 'polypeptide(L)'
;MSRAQPEQQAPPVQRLRVRYAKRGRMRFTSHRDFSRAFERALRRAGVPMAYSSGFSPHPRISYANACATGAASEAEYCEIGLTAPCDPDRVREALDSALPTGLDVVEVWVAPTGALADRLTGSRWSVRLPGADPAQVEAALATFLGSEVVEVQLMTKNGMRTFDARGCVVWASPTPDGFDLVLAHETPLVRPDDVLVGLVAVHAALVLPDPPVLTRLAQGVLDRESGALTDPRQDLALGEVGS
;
A
#
# COMPACT_ATOMS: atom_id res chain seq x y z
N MET A 1 10.36 32.39 -30.28
CA MET A 1 11.31 31.25 -30.43
C MET A 1 10.64 30.01 -29.88
N SER A 2 10.24 29.07 -30.75
CA SER A 2 9.68 27.76 -30.34
C SER A 2 10.79 26.97 -29.65
N ARG A 3 10.60 26.57 -28.39
CA ARG A 3 11.53 25.65 -27.70
C ARG A 3 11.47 24.33 -28.44
N ALA A 4 12.62 23.84 -28.91
CA ALA A 4 12.70 22.52 -29.52
C ALA A 4 12.15 21.45 -28.54
N GLN A 5 11.33 20.56 -29.10
CA GLN A 5 10.76 19.47 -28.28
C GLN A 5 11.91 18.56 -27.79
N PRO A 6 11.94 18.19 -26.50
CA PRO A 6 13.00 17.35 -25.97
C PRO A 6 13.04 15.99 -26.67
N GLU A 7 14.23 15.43 -26.80
CA GLU A 7 14.44 14.10 -27.35
C GLU A 7 13.66 13.05 -26.55
N GLN A 8 12.99 12.14 -27.27
CA GLN A 8 12.18 11.11 -26.65
C GLN A 8 13.10 10.01 -26.11
N GLN A 9 13.03 9.76 -24.81
CA GLN A 9 13.83 8.71 -24.15
C GLN A 9 13.34 7.33 -24.55
N ALA A 10 14.27 6.39 -24.77
CA ALA A 10 13.94 5.00 -25.06
C ALA A 10 13.11 4.36 -23.95
N PRO A 11 12.23 3.39 -24.27
CA PRO A 11 11.51 2.63 -23.25
C PRO A 11 12.50 1.84 -22.37
N PRO A 12 12.11 1.50 -21.12
CA PRO A 12 12.93 0.64 -20.29
C PRO A 12 13.21 -0.71 -20.93
N VAL A 13 14.45 -1.18 -20.85
CA VAL A 13 14.90 -2.50 -21.32
C VAL A 13 14.40 -3.59 -20.36
N GLN A 14 14.35 -3.28 -19.06
CA GLN A 14 13.84 -4.16 -18.02
C GLN A 14 13.00 -3.36 -17.05
N ARG A 15 12.00 -4.03 -16.46
CA ARG A 15 11.24 -3.51 -15.31
C ARG A 15 11.40 -4.46 -14.16
N LEU A 16 11.65 -3.89 -12.97
CA LEU A 16 11.68 -4.62 -11.72
C LEU A 16 10.59 -4.11 -10.81
N ARG A 17 9.94 -5.02 -10.08
CA ARG A 17 9.05 -4.69 -8.98
C ARG A 17 9.80 -4.83 -7.67
N VAL A 18 9.58 -3.89 -6.79
CA VAL A 18 10.23 -3.80 -5.48
C VAL A 18 9.14 -3.83 -4.42
N ARG A 19 9.24 -4.80 -3.49
CA ARG A 19 8.50 -4.78 -2.23
C ARG A 19 9.40 -4.21 -1.16
N TYR A 20 8.90 -3.24 -0.41
CA TYR A 20 9.64 -2.64 0.70
C TYR A 20 8.75 -2.46 1.93
N ALA A 21 9.39 -2.36 3.10
CA ALA A 21 8.73 -2.14 4.37
C ALA A 21 8.96 -0.70 4.88
N LYS A 22 8.01 -0.21 5.69
CA LYS A 22 8.09 1.03 6.46
C LYS A 22 7.89 0.70 7.93
N ARG A 23 8.97 0.67 8.71
CA ARG A 23 8.96 0.22 10.11
C ARG A 23 9.35 1.33 11.08
N GLY A 24 8.99 1.16 12.34
CA GLY A 24 9.39 2.05 13.42
C GLY A 24 9.06 3.52 13.12
N ARG A 25 10.03 4.41 13.28
CA ARG A 25 9.87 5.85 13.01
C ARG A 25 9.64 6.17 11.54
N MET A 26 10.08 5.30 10.63
CA MET A 26 9.89 5.52 9.19
C MET A 26 8.43 5.43 8.76
N ARG A 27 7.51 4.91 9.57
CA ARG A 27 6.06 5.00 9.34
C ARG A 27 5.56 6.44 9.19
N PHE A 28 6.26 7.42 9.77
CA PHE A 28 5.91 8.84 9.67
C PHE A 28 6.51 9.53 8.43
N THR A 29 7.26 8.80 7.60
CA THR A 29 7.81 9.34 6.34
C THR A 29 6.66 9.57 5.36
N SER A 30 6.56 10.81 4.85
CA SER A 30 5.62 11.12 3.80
C SER A 30 6.00 10.41 2.49
N HIS A 31 5.02 10.20 1.60
CA HIS A 31 5.30 9.63 0.27
C HIS A 31 6.36 10.43 -0.50
N ARG A 32 6.33 11.76 -0.41
CA ARG A 32 7.31 12.65 -1.05
C ARG A 32 8.74 12.46 -0.50
N ASP A 33 8.86 12.32 0.82
CA ASP A 33 10.18 12.13 1.45
C ASP A 33 10.71 10.72 1.18
N PHE A 34 9.83 9.72 1.19
CA PHE A 34 10.18 8.37 0.75
C PHE A 34 10.69 8.38 -0.70
N SER A 35 9.96 8.97 -1.65
CA SER A 35 10.38 9.04 -3.06
C SER A 35 11.76 9.66 -3.22
N ARG A 36 12.04 10.75 -2.51
CA ARG A 36 13.36 11.38 -2.50
C ARG A 36 14.46 10.50 -1.91
N ALA A 37 14.16 9.78 -0.82
CA ALA A 37 15.10 8.85 -0.20
C ALA A 37 15.40 7.67 -1.14
N PHE A 38 14.35 7.11 -1.76
CA PHE A 38 14.43 6.00 -2.68
C PHE A 38 15.20 6.37 -3.96
N GLU A 39 14.97 7.54 -4.57
CA GLU A 39 15.74 8.03 -5.71
C GLU A 39 17.23 8.22 -5.37
N ARG A 40 17.54 8.71 -4.16
CA ARG A 40 18.94 8.80 -3.70
C ARG A 40 19.57 7.42 -3.51
N ALA A 41 18.81 6.46 -2.98
CA ALA A 41 19.25 5.08 -2.80
C ALA A 41 19.54 4.41 -4.14
N LEU A 42 18.66 4.54 -5.13
CA LEU A 42 18.86 4.03 -6.50
C LEU A 42 20.16 4.56 -7.13
N ARG A 43 20.42 5.87 -7.01
CA ARG A 43 21.67 6.48 -7.49
C ARG A 43 22.90 5.95 -6.76
N ARG A 44 22.82 5.80 -5.44
CA ARG A 44 23.92 5.32 -4.60
C ARG A 44 24.22 3.84 -4.86
N ALA A 45 23.18 3.06 -5.11
CA ALA A 45 23.27 1.64 -5.47
C ALA A 45 23.75 1.42 -6.92
N GLY A 46 23.93 2.48 -7.71
CA GLY A 46 24.37 2.38 -9.11
C GLY A 46 23.35 1.70 -10.03
N VAL A 47 22.05 1.71 -9.68
CA VAL A 47 20.99 1.11 -10.50
C VAL A 47 20.81 1.92 -11.79
N PRO A 48 20.91 1.29 -12.99
CA PRO A 48 20.83 1.99 -14.28
C PRO A 48 19.37 2.37 -14.62
N MET A 49 18.88 3.43 -13.99
CA MET A 49 17.50 3.89 -14.14
C MET A 49 17.20 4.45 -15.52
N ALA A 50 16.05 4.08 -16.07
CA ALA A 50 15.45 4.78 -17.20
C ALA A 50 14.75 6.05 -16.72
N TYR A 51 14.75 7.10 -17.57
CA TYR A 51 14.14 8.39 -17.28
C TYR A 51 12.95 8.68 -18.19
N SER A 52 12.07 9.54 -17.72
CA SER A 52 10.97 10.09 -18.54
C SER A 52 11.50 11.04 -19.59
N SER A 53 10.76 11.18 -20.71
CA SER A 53 11.00 12.23 -21.69
C SER A 53 10.52 13.59 -21.17
N GLY A 54 11.09 14.70 -21.66
CA GLY A 54 10.65 16.04 -21.30
C GLY A 54 11.78 16.94 -20.81
N PHE A 55 11.45 18.18 -20.45
CA PHE A 55 12.42 19.20 -20.03
C PHE A 55 12.99 18.96 -18.62
N SER A 56 12.32 18.14 -17.81
CA SER A 56 12.76 17.75 -16.46
C SER A 56 12.63 16.24 -16.32
N PRO A 57 13.61 15.46 -16.81
CA PRO A 57 13.55 14.00 -16.75
C PRO A 57 13.54 13.52 -15.30
N HIS A 58 12.60 12.61 -14.99
CA HIS A 58 12.51 11.93 -13.70
C HIS A 58 12.76 10.43 -13.87
N PRO A 59 13.36 9.75 -12.89
CA PRO A 59 13.47 8.30 -12.90
C PRO A 59 12.11 7.64 -13.11
N ARG A 60 12.02 6.63 -13.94
CA ARG A 60 10.79 5.87 -14.18
C ARG A 60 10.52 4.97 -12.98
N ILE A 61 9.78 5.51 -12.01
CA ILE A 61 9.30 4.83 -10.81
C ILE A 61 7.78 4.99 -10.76
N SER A 62 7.06 3.88 -10.65
CA SER A 62 5.61 3.84 -10.43
C SER A 62 5.32 3.28 -9.05
N TYR A 63 4.68 4.04 -8.18
CA TYR A 63 4.24 3.59 -6.86
C TYR A 63 2.78 3.13 -6.91
N ALA A 64 2.46 2.08 -6.18
CA ALA A 64 1.09 1.57 -6.11
C ALA A 64 0.62 1.53 -4.65
N ASN A 65 -0.59 2.06 -4.42
CA ASN A 65 -1.32 1.99 -3.14
C ASN A 65 -0.49 2.34 -1.91
N ALA A 66 0.28 3.45 -1.98
CA ALA A 66 1.14 3.88 -0.88
C ALA A 66 0.37 4.05 0.43
N CYS A 67 0.95 3.53 1.52
CA CYS A 67 0.41 3.63 2.86
C CYS A 67 0.39 5.08 3.35
N ALA A 68 -0.63 5.45 4.12
CA ALA A 68 -0.73 6.77 4.73
C ALA A 68 0.46 7.05 5.68
N THR A 69 0.78 8.32 5.85
CA THR A 69 1.75 8.76 6.87
C THR A 69 1.22 8.40 8.26
N GLY A 70 2.04 7.79 9.09
CA GLY A 70 1.67 7.28 10.41
C GLY A 70 1.43 5.78 10.47
N ALA A 71 1.06 5.15 9.34
CA ALA A 71 0.92 3.70 9.28
C ALA A 71 2.25 3.01 8.93
N ALA A 72 2.57 1.92 9.62
CA ALA A 72 3.63 0.99 9.26
C ALA A 72 3.17 0.05 8.13
N SER A 73 4.11 -0.53 7.40
CA SER A 73 3.79 -1.47 6.32
C SER A 73 4.92 -2.46 6.08
N GLU A 74 4.55 -3.71 5.87
CA GLU A 74 5.43 -4.79 5.39
C GLU A 74 5.25 -5.03 3.87
N ALA A 75 4.37 -4.27 3.22
CA ALA A 75 3.92 -4.54 1.87
C ALA A 75 3.65 -3.25 1.08
N GLU A 76 4.68 -2.41 0.95
CA GLU A 76 4.72 -1.31 -0.02
C GLU A 76 5.30 -1.81 -1.33
N TYR A 77 4.77 -1.30 -2.45
CA TYR A 77 5.22 -1.73 -3.77
C TYR A 77 5.52 -0.56 -4.69
N CYS A 78 6.57 -0.70 -5.48
CA CYS A 78 6.82 0.15 -6.64
C CYS A 78 7.40 -0.67 -7.80
N GLU A 79 7.30 -0.12 -9.01
CA GLU A 79 7.94 -0.65 -10.21
C GLU A 79 8.96 0.36 -10.71
N ILE A 80 10.17 -0.10 -11.04
CA ILE A 80 11.27 0.69 -11.56
C ILE A 80 11.64 0.26 -12.98
N GLY A 81 11.88 1.21 -13.87
CA GLY A 81 12.35 0.97 -15.24
C GLY A 81 13.84 1.16 -15.37
N LEU A 82 14.53 0.21 -16.01
CA LEU A 82 15.98 0.16 -16.17
C LEU A 82 16.40 0.32 -17.63
N THR A 83 17.57 0.92 -17.85
CA THR A 83 18.21 1.06 -19.19
C THR A 83 19.06 -0.15 -19.57
N ALA A 84 19.40 -1.02 -18.61
CA ALA A 84 20.15 -2.25 -18.84
C ALA A 84 19.61 -3.36 -17.93
N PRO A 85 19.77 -4.66 -18.32
CA PRO A 85 19.40 -5.79 -17.47
C PRO A 85 20.22 -5.81 -16.18
N CYS A 86 19.53 -6.06 -15.05
CA CYS A 86 20.14 -6.24 -13.75
C CYS A 86 19.59 -7.50 -13.08
N ASP A 87 20.42 -8.12 -12.26
CA ASP A 87 20.03 -9.20 -11.38
C ASP A 87 19.16 -8.64 -10.22
N PRO A 88 17.92 -9.11 -10.02
CA PRO A 88 17.03 -8.61 -8.98
C PRO A 88 17.60 -8.73 -7.56
N ASP A 89 18.29 -9.82 -7.24
CA ASP A 89 18.87 -10.04 -5.90
C ASP A 89 19.98 -9.03 -5.61
N ARG A 90 20.84 -8.75 -6.57
CA ARG A 90 21.88 -7.71 -6.45
C ARG A 90 21.27 -6.32 -6.28
N VAL A 91 20.20 -6.03 -7.03
CA VAL A 91 19.48 -4.76 -6.88
C VAL A 91 18.85 -4.66 -5.48
N ARG A 92 18.25 -5.74 -4.97
CA ARG A 92 17.69 -5.80 -3.62
C ARG A 92 18.75 -5.47 -2.56
N GLU A 93 19.90 -6.17 -2.59
CA GLU A 93 20.97 -5.97 -1.60
C GLU A 93 21.56 -4.57 -1.64
N ALA A 94 21.82 -4.05 -2.84
CA ALA A 94 22.38 -2.72 -3.02
C ALA A 94 21.42 -1.60 -2.56
N LEU A 95 20.12 -1.75 -2.83
CA LEU A 95 19.09 -0.81 -2.39
C LEU A 95 18.87 -0.86 -0.89
N ASP A 96 18.78 -2.05 -0.31
CA ASP A 96 18.59 -2.23 1.13
C ASP A 96 19.73 -1.58 1.91
N SER A 97 20.98 -1.81 1.48
CA SER A 97 22.18 -1.18 2.07
C SER A 97 22.22 0.34 1.89
N ALA A 98 21.53 0.89 0.88
CA ALA A 98 21.52 2.31 0.57
C ALA A 98 20.38 3.08 1.24
N LEU A 99 19.34 2.40 1.74
CA LEU A 99 18.20 3.00 2.43
C LEU A 99 18.49 3.19 3.93
N PRO A 100 17.82 4.12 4.59
CA PRO A 100 17.91 4.26 6.04
C PRO A 100 17.17 3.11 6.74
N THR A 101 17.68 2.69 7.91
CA THR A 101 17.05 1.68 8.78
C THR A 101 15.56 1.96 8.99
N GLY A 102 14.73 0.94 8.78
CA GLY A 102 13.27 1.01 8.85
C GLY A 102 12.58 1.35 7.52
N LEU A 103 13.37 1.56 6.45
CA LEU A 103 12.94 1.45 5.07
C LEU A 103 13.73 0.30 4.45
N ASP A 104 13.18 -0.90 4.53
CA ASP A 104 13.90 -2.13 4.22
C ASP A 104 13.38 -2.69 2.89
N VAL A 105 14.27 -3.07 1.96
CA VAL A 105 13.87 -3.73 0.71
C VAL A 105 13.70 -5.21 0.96
N VAL A 106 12.44 -5.65 0.95
CA VAL A 106 12.09 -7.04 1.27
C VAL A 106 12.38 -7.96 0.09
N GLU A 107 11.95 -7.55 -1.11
CA GLU A 107 12.07 -8.36 -2.32
C GLU A 107 12.18 -7.49 -3.56
N VAL A 108 12.87 -8.01 -4.57
CA VAL A 108 12.92 -7.47 -5.94
C VAL A 108 12.76 -8.61 -6.94
N TRP A 109 11.95 -8.42 -7.98
CA TRP A 109 11.74 -9.42 -9.02
C TRP A 109 11.47 -8.76 -10.37
N VAL A 110 11.65 -9.51 -11.45
CA VAL A 110 11.33 -9.04 -12.81
C VAL A 110 9.81 -8.84 -12.91
N ALA A 111 9.41 -7.67 -13.38
CA ALA A 111 7.99 -7.34 -13.53
C ALA A 111 7.34 -8.26 -14.57
N PRO A 112 6.31 -9.03 -14.22
CA PRO A 112 5.50 -9.73 -15.22
C PRO A 112 4.67 -8.72 -16.02
N THR A 113 4.00 -9.18 -17.06
CA THR A 113 3.08 -8.37 -17.86
C THR A 113 1.91 -7.82 -17.00
N GLY A 114 1.38 -6.67 -17.40
CA GLY A 114 0.27 -6.00 -16.70
C GLY A 114 0.72 -4.99 -15.65
N ALA A 115 -0.19 -4.12 -15.24
CA ALA A 115 0.09 -3.08 -14.27
C ALA A 115 0.21 -3.65 -12.85
N LEU A 116 1.14 -3.09 -12.06
CA LEU A 116 1.29 -3.49 -10.65
C LEU A 116 0.01 -3.22 -9.84
N ALA A 117 -0.69 -2.13 -10.12
CA ALA A 117 -1.92 -1.76 -9.41
C ALA A 117 -3.03 -2.83 -9.55
N ASP A 118 -3.13 -3.48 -10.70
CA ASP A 118 -4.14 -4.51 -10.97
C ASP A 118 -3.91 -5.78 -10.12
N ARG A 119 -2.71 -5.93 -9.57
CA ARG A 119 -2.34 -7.03 -8.67
C ARG A 119 -2.47 -6.70 -7.18
N LEU A 120 -2.96 -5.51 -6.85
CA LEU A 120 -3.11 -5.03 -5.48
C LEU A 120 -4.56 -4.62 -5.24
N THR A 121 -5.49 -5.60 -5.28
CA THR A 121 -6.93 -5.36 -5.16
C THR A 121 -7.44 -5.46 -3.73
N GLY A 122 -6.58 -5.85 -2.79
CA GLY A 122 -6.89 -5.86 -1.36
C GLY A 122 -5.65 -5.79 -0.48
N SER A 123 -5.88 -5.56 0.81
CA SER A 123 -4.83 -5.48 1.83
C SER A 123 -5.28 -6.03 3.17
N ARG A 124 -4.32 -6.65 3.89
CA ARG A 124 -4.48 -7.11 5.27
C ARG A 124 -3.75 -6.16 6.22
N TRP A 125 -4.41 -5.86 7.32
CA TRP A 125 -3.95 -4.93 8.34
C TRP A 125 -4.03 -5.53 9.73
N SER A 126 -3.09 -5.13 10.59
CA SER A 126 -3.21 -5.21 12.03
C SER A 126 -3.50 -3.81 12.56
N VAL A 127 -4.55 -3.70 13.35
CA VAL A 127 -5.01 -2.46 13.99
C VAL A 127 -4.91 -2.64 15.49
N ARG A 128 -3.91 -2.03 16.11
CA ARG A 128 -3.73 -2.07 17.57
C ARG A 128 -4.31 -0.81 18.20
N LEU A 129 -5.05 -1.00 19.29
CA LEU A 129 -5.79 0.03 19.99
C LEU A 129 -5.33 0.11 21.46
N PRO A 130 -4.16 0.71 21.74
CA PRO A 130 -3.64 0.78 23.10
C PRO A 130 -4.64 1.43 24.06
N GLY A 131 -4.86 0.82 25.22
CA GLY A 131 -5.76 1.32 26.24
C GLY A 131 -7.26 1.16 25.97
N ALA A 132 -7.67 0.68 24.80
CA ALA A 132 -9.07 0.35 24.54
C ALA A 132 -9.49 -0.93 25.27
N ASP A 133 -10.76 -0.97 25.72
CA ASP A 133 -11.34 -2.17 26.31
C ASP A 133 -11.59 -3.25 25.22
N PRO A 134 -10.96 -4.43 25.31
CA PRO A 134 -11.13 -5.47 24.29
C PRO A 134 -12.58 -5.92 24.12
N ALA A 135 -13.39 -5.92 25.16
CA ALA A 135 -14.81 -6.29 25.08
C ALA A 135 -15.61 -5.25 24.27
N GLN A 136 -15.29 -3.97 24.41
CA GLN A 136 -15.91 -2.91 23.61
C GLN A 136 -15.45 -2.96 22.14
N VAL A 137 -14.19 -3.32 21.89
CA VAL A 137 -13.67 -3.53 20.53
C VAL A 137 -14.41 -4.68 19.83
N GLU A 138 -14.57 -5.82 20.51
CA GLU A 138 -15.30 -6.99 19.99
C GLU A 138 -16.78 -6.65 19.71
N ALA A 139 -17.46 -5.97 20.65
CA ALA A 139 -18.86 -5.55 20.49
C ALA A 139 -19.04 -4.56 19.32
N ALA A 140 -18.12 -3.61 19.19
CA ALA A 140 -18.12 -2.65 18.08
C ALA A 140 -17.91 -3.35 16.72
N LEU A 141 -16.97 -4.30 16.64
CA LEU A 141 -16.74 -5.10 15.44
C LEU A 141 -17.97 -5.92 15.06
N ALA A 142 -18.61 -6.59 16.05
CA ALA A 142 -19.82 -7.37 15.80
C ALA A 142 -20.95 -6.48 15.25
N THR A 143 -21.17 -5.30 15.84
CA THR A 143 -22.16 -4.34 15.36
C THR A 143 -21.84 -3.84 13.95
N PHE A 144 -20.58 -3.46 13.72
CA PHE A 144 -20.12 -2.97 12.43
C PHE A 144 -20.26 -4.03 11.32
N LEU A 145 -19.82 -5.25 11.58
CA LEU A 145 -19.87 -6.36 10.61
C LEU A 145 -21.31 -6.82 10.35
N GLY A 146 -22.21 -6.69 11.32
CA GLY A 146 -23.63 -6.98 11.19
C GLY A 146 -24.43 -5.91 10.45
N SER A 147 -23.86 -4.72 10.21
CA SER A 147 -24.50 -3.65 9.46
C SER A 147 -24.33 -3.88 7.96
N GLU A 148 -25.38 -3.54 7.17
CA GLU A 148 -25.28 -3.57 5.69
C GLU A 148 -24.44 -2.40 5.17
N VAL A 149 -24.60 -1.21 5.76
CA VAL A 149 -23.91 0.03 5.39
C VAL A 149 -23.50 0.77 6.66
N VAL A 150 -22.28 1.31 6.68
CA VAL A 150 -21.81 2.23 7.70
C VAL A 150 -21.21 3.46 7.03
N GLU A 151 -22.01 4.52 6.98
CA GLU A 151 -21.57 5.79 6.39
C GLU A 151 -20.60 6.52 7.33
N VAL A 152 -19.49 6.95 6.76
CA VAL A 152 -18.50 7.81 7.42
C VAL A 152 -18.30 9.09 6.65
N GLN A 153 -17.98 10.15 7.36
CA GLN A 153 -17.70 11.46 6.78
C GLN A 153 -16.25 11.83 6.96
N LEU A 154 -15.60 12.20 5.86
CA LEU A 154 -14.22 12.64 5.86
C LEU A 154 -14.09 14.01 5.20
N MET A 155 -13.40 14.94 5.88
CA MET A 155 -13.04 16.22 5.28
C MET A 155 -11.90 16.01 4.29
N THR A 156 -12.14 16.35 3.03
CA THR A 156 -11.14 16.31 1.96
C THR A 156 -10.81 17.72 1.48
N LYS A 157 -9.80 17.86 0.62
CA LYS A 157 -9.48 19.13 -0.02
C LYS A 157 -10.66 19.72 -0.83
N ASN A 158 -11.58 18.87 -1.28
CA ASN A 158 -12.75 19.23 -2.09
C ASN A 158 -14.03 19.34 -1.25
N GLY A 159 -13.95 19.35 0.07
CA GLY A 159 -15.07 19.43 1.01
C GLY A 159 -15.37 18.11 1.71
N MET A 160 -16.50 18.07 2.43
CA MET A 160 -16.98 16.89 3.13
C MET A 160 -17.36 15.80 2.13
N ARG A 161 -16.86 14.59 2.35
CA ARG A 161 -17.18 13.39 1.57
C ARG A 161 -17.81 12.35 2.46
N THR A 162 -18.95 11.81 2.08
CA THR A 162 -19.62 10.68 2.72
C THR A 162 -19.42 9.44 1.87
N PHE A 163 -19.09 8.31 2.49
CA PHE A 163 -18.95 7.02 1.81
C PHE A 163 -19.17 5.87 2.80
N ASP A 164 -19.48 4.69 2.26
CA ASP A 164 -19.66 3.47 3.04
C ASP A 164 -18.29 2.87 3.40
N ALA A 165 -17.99 2.78 4.71
CA ALA A 165 -16.79 2.12 5.21
C ALA A 165 -16.96 0.60 5.35
N ARG A 166 -18.24 0.09 5.48
CA ARG A 166 -18.53 -1.33 5.70
C ARG A 166 -18.32 -2.16 4.44
N GLY A 167 -18.78 -1.69 3.28
CA GLY A 167 -18.76 -2.45 2.03
C GLY A 167 -17.38 -2.90 1.56
N CYS A 168 -16.33 -2.17 1.94
CA CYS A 168 -14.93 -2.53 1.63
C CYS A 168 -14.31 -3.51 2.62
N VAL A 169 -14.92 -3.75 3.79
CA VAL A 169 -14.43 -4.70 4.78
C VAL A 169 -14.88 -6.11 4.41
N VAL A 170 -13.92 -6.93 3.97
CA VAL A 170 -14.16 -8.33 3.61
C VAL A 170 -14.17 -9.21 4.84
N TRP A 171 -13.25 -8.95 5.76
CA TRP A 171 -13.10 -9.70 6.99
C TRP A 171 -12.47 -8.83 8.08
N ALA A 172 -12.91 -9.01 9.32
CA ALA A 172 -12.25 -8.49 10.50
C ALA A 172 -12.43 -9.45 11.67
N SER A 173 -11.41 -9.55 12.53
CA SER A 173 -11.42 -10.42 13.72
C SER A 173 -10.75 -9.73 14.90
N PRO A 174 -11.34 -9.79 16.11
CA PRO A 174 -10.72 -9.21 17.29
C PRO A 174 -9.41 -9.91 17.64
N THR A 175 -8.49 -9.14 18.22
CA THR A 175 -7.24 -9.61 18.81
C THR A 175 -7.13 -9.05 20.25
N PRO A 176 -6.22 -9.57 21.11
CA PRO A 176 -6.11 -9.10 22.48
C PRO A 176 -5.86 -7.58 22.65
N ASP A 177 -5.29 -6.93 21.65
CA ASP A 177 -4.91 -5.51 21.69
C ASP A 177 -5.51 -4.67 20.54
N GLY A 178 -6.58 -5.19 19.89
CA GLY A 178 -7.25 -4.51 18.77
C GLY A 178 -7.96 -5.48 17.85
N PHE A 179 -7.65 -5.46 16.55
CA PHE A 179 -8.22 -6.37 15.56
C PHE A 179 -7.37 -6.47 14.30
N ASP A 180 -7.51 -7.59 13.59
CA ASP A 180 -7.02 -7.77 12.22
C ASP A 180 -8.14 -7.46 11.23
N LEU A 181 -7.78 -7.00 10.02
CA LEU A 181 -8.70 -6.47 9.03
C LEU A 181 -8.23 -6.80 7.61
N VAL A 182 -9.15 -7.21 6.73
CA VAL A 182 -8.94 -7.31 5.27
C VAL A 182 -9.85 -6.32 4.57
N LEU A 183 -9.24 -5.43 3.79
CA LEU A 183 -9.90 -4.41 3.00
C LEU A 183 -9.79 -4.70 1.51
N ALA A 184 -10.90 -4.60 0.78
CA ALA A 184 -10.91 -4.48 -0.67
C ALA A 184 -10.51 -3.07 -1.09
N HIS A 185 -9.72 -2.95 -2.15
CA HIS A 185 -9.36 -1.67 -2.73
C HIS A 185 -10.39 -1.25 -3.78
N GLU A 186 -11.27 -0.37 -3.40
CA GLU A 186 -12.34 0.18 -4.24
C GLU A 186 -12.20 1.71 -4.39
N THR A 187 -13.08 2.29 -5.14
CA THR A 187 -13.15 3.76 -5.28
C THR A 187 -14.45 4.26 -4.67
N PRO A 188 -14.38 5.03 -3.59
CA PRO A 188 -13.21 5.57 -2.89
C PRO A 188 -12.43 4.51 -2.12
N LEU A 189 -11.10 4.68 -2.03
CA LEU A 189 -10.28 3.81 -1.20
C LEU A 189 -10.60 4.04 0.28
N VAL A 190 -11.12 3.02 0.95
CA VAL A 190 -11.35 2.98 2.41
C VAL A 190 -10.04 2.56 3.10
N ARG A 191 -9.72 3.24 4.18
CA ARG A 191 -8.53 2.99 5.00
C ARG A 191 -8.92 2.46 6.38
N PRO A 192 -7.99 1.84 7.13
CA PRO A 192 -8.27 1.43 8.51
C PRO A 192 -8.77 2.56 9.42
N ASP A 193 -8.27 3.80 9.23
CA ASP A 193 -8.75 4.97 9.96
C ASP A 193 -10.25 5.23 9.73
N ASP A 194 -10.72 5.04 8.50
CA ASP A 194 -12.14 5.22 8.13
C ASP A 194 -13.01 4.13 8.80
N VAL A 195 -12.49 2.90 8.88
CA VAL A 195 -13.14 1.79 9.60
C VAL A 195 -13.24 2.11 11.10
N LEU A 196 -12.17 2.67 11.70
CA LEU A 196 -12.18 3.09 13.11
C LEU A 196 -13.25 4.17 13.36
N VAL A 197 -13.38 5.15 12.48
CA VAL A 197 -14.47 6.14 12.55
C VAL A 197 -15.84 5.46 12.52
N GLY A 198 -16.00 4.49 11.61
CA GLY A 198 -17.24 3.70 11.51
C GLY A 198 -17.54 2.89 12.76
N LEU A 199 -16.54 2.23 13.37
CA LEU A 199 -16.69 1.47 14.60
C LEU A 199 -17.18 2.34 15.75
N VAL A 200 -16.57 3.52 15.94
CA VAL A 200 -17.00 4.49 16.97
C VAL A 200 -18.41 5.02 16.70
N ALA A 201 -18.76 5.22 15.43
CA ALA A 201 -20.09 5.70 15.04
C ALA A 201 -21.20 4.69 15.36
N VAL A 202 -20.96 3.38 15.14
CA VAL A 202 -21.97 2.34 15.40
C VAL A 202 -21.96 1.85 16.86
N HIS A 203 -20.90 2.12 17.62
CA HIS A 203 -20.78 1.68 19.00
C HIS A 203 -20.17 2.77 19.90
N ALA A 204 -21.02 3.66 20.40
CA ALA A 204 -20.60 4.85 21.13
C ALA A 204 -19.86 4.56 22.48
N ALA A 205 -19.94 3.33 22.99
CA ALA A 205 -19.19 2.90 24.17
C ALA A 205 -17.72 2.61 23.87
N LEU A 206 -17.34 2.45 22.60
CA LEU A 206 -15.93 2.30 22.21
C LEU A 206 -15.19 3.61 22.36
N VAL A 207 -14.26 3.65 23.31
CA VAL A 207 -13.35 4.77 23.54
C VAL A 207 -11.96 4.39 23.09
N LEU A 208 -11.31 5.26 22.35
CA LEU A 208 -9.93 5.11 21.90
C LEU A 208 -9.06 6.12 22.67
N PRO A 209 -8.48 5.73 23.83
CA PRO A 209 -7.76 6.66 24.68
C PRO A 209 -6.42 7.09 24.09
N ASP A 210 -5.79 6.21 23.33
CA ASP A 210 -4.50 6.44 22.69
C ASP A 210 -4.61 6.33 21.15
N PRO A 211 -3.70 6.98 20.40
CA PRO A 211 -3.68 6.86 18.96
C PRO A 211 -3.50 5.41 18.49
N PRO A 212 -4.29 4.96 17.49
CA PRO A 212 -4.17 3.62 16.95
C PRO A 212 -2.81 3.39 16.30
N VAL A 213 -2.32 2.15 16.35
CA VAL A 213 -1.12 1.72 15.63
C VAL A 213 -1.55 0.83 14.47
N LEU A 214 -1.43 1.37 13.26
CA LEU A 214 -1.84 0.70 12.04
C LEU A 214 -0.61 0.09 11.36
N THR A 215 -0.71 -1.20 10.99
CA THR A 215 0.35 -1.89 10.24
C THR A 215 -0.27 -2.66 9.09
N ARG A 216 0.11 -2.33 7.86
CA ARG A 216 -0.23 -3.13 6.69
C ARG A 216 0.65 -4.34 6.62
N LEU A 217 0.07 -5.53 6.71
CA LEU A 217 0.79 -6.80 6.74
C LEU A 217 1.03 -7.35 5.33
N ALA A 218 0.03 -7.22 4.45
CA ALA A 218 0.08 -7.72 3.08
C ALA A 218 -0.78 -6.88 2.13
N GLN A 219 -0.47 -6.92 0.84
CA GLN A 219 -1.31 -6.53 -0.28
C GLN A 219 -1.22 -7.61 -1.36
N GLY A 220 -2.28 -7.79 -2.12
CA GLY A 220 -2.31 -8.78 -3.20
C GLY A 220 -3.63 -8.78 -3.95
N VAL A 221 -3.81 -9.79 -4.79
CA VAL A 221 -5.10 -10.04 -5.43
C VAL A 221 -6.02 -10.67 -4.40
N LEU A 222 -7.12 -10.00 -4.16
CA LEU A 222 -8.10 -10.38 -3.13
C LEU A 222 -9.13 -11.37 -3.71
N ASP A 223 -9.24 -12.52 -3.06
CA ASP A 223 -10.43 -13.36 -3.13
C ASP A 223 -11.43 -12.86 -2.07
N ARG A 224 -12.57 -12.36 -2.53
CA ARG A 224 -13.59 -11.78 -1.64
C ARG A 224 -14.37 -12.80 -0.83
N GLU A 225 -14.45 -14.05 -1.29
CA GLU A 225 -15.18 -15.09 -0.58
C GLU A 225 -14.39 -15.60 0.62
N SER A 226 -13.11 -15.89 0.41
CA SER A 226 -12.22 -16.40 1.46
C SER A 226 -11.51 -15.31 2.27
N GLY A 227 -11.43 -14.08 1.75
CA GLY A 227 -10.58 -13.02 2.30
C GLY A 227 -9.08 -13.24 2.07
N ALA A 228 -8.70 -14.25 1.29
CA ALA A 228 -7.31 -14.56 0.99
C ALA A 228 -6.69 -13.52 0.04
N LEU A 229 -5.40 -13.25 0.25
CA LEU A 229 -4.60 -12.41 -0.63
C LEU A 229 -3.55 -13.27 -1.33
N THR A 230 -3.62 -13.32 -2.65
CA THR A 230 -2.59 -13.95 -3.47
C THR A 230 -1.41 -12.99 -3.63
N ASP A 231 -0.18 -13.50 -3.47
CA ASP A 231 1.05 -12.74 -3.62
C ASP A 231 1.13 -12.09 -5.02
N PRO A 232 1.42 -10.78 -5.12
CA PRO A 232 1.49 -10.07 -6.40
C PRO A 232 2.55 -10.60 -7.38
N ARG A 233 3.49 -11.44 -6.90
CA ARG A 233 4.51 -12.11 -7.74
C ARG A 233 3.94 -13.28 -8.52
N GLN A 234 2.94 -13.97 -7.95
CA GLN A 234 2.35 -15.12 -8.60
C GLN A 234 1.65 -14.69 -9.89
N ASP A 235 1.96 -15.33 -10.98
CA ASP A 235 1.16 -15.18 -12.18
C ASP A 235 -0.24 -15.69 -11.85
N LEU A 236 -1.21 -14.80 -11.97
CA LEU A 236 -2.60 -15.23 -12.02
C LEU A 236 -2.67 -16.13 -13.26
N ALA A 237 -2.74 -17.43 -13.06
CA ALA A 237 -3.13 -18.32 -14.12
C ALA A 237 -4.43 -17.73 -14.69
N LEU A 238 -4.37 -17.23 -15.90
CA LEU A 238 -5.55 -16.85 -16.65
C LEU A 238 -6.36 -18.14 -16.68
N GLY A 239 -7.44 -18.19 -15.87
CA GLY A 239 -8.33 -19.33 -15.85
C GLY A 239 -8.64 -19.62 -17.29
N GLU A 240 -8.36 -20.84 -17.71
CA GLU A 240 -8.80 -21.36 -19.00
C GLU A 240 -10.29 -21.08 -19.08
N VAL A 241 -10.63 -20.07 -19.89
CA VAL A 241 -12.01 -19.87 -20.33
C VAL A 241 -12.26 -21.09 -21.19
N GLY A 242 -12.86 -22.09 -20.56
CA GLY A 242 -13.28 -23.33 -21.24
C GLY A 242 -14.13 -22.98 -22.43
N SER A 243 -13.72 -23.53 -23.54
CA SER A 243 -14.38 -23.52 -24.84
C SER A 243 -15.74 -24.18 -24.75
#